data_3860c143eeeb412ede4d99f4f4d98639
#
_entry.id   3860c143eeeb412ede4d99f4f4d98639
#
_cell.length_a   1.000
_cell.length_b   1.000
_cell.length_c   1.000
_cell.angle_alpha   90.00
_cell.angle_beta   90.00
_cell.angle_gamma   90.00
#
_symmetry.space_group_name_H-M   'P 1'
#
loop_
_entity.id
_entity.type
_entity.pdbx_description
1 polymer ?
#
loop_
_entity_poly.entity_id
_entity_poly.type
_entity_poly.pdbx_seq_one_letter_code
_entity_poly.pdbx_strand_id
1 'polypeptide(L)'
;MNLKSLICYVALGILLMSSGIVASCDSFNEDLPECRLSVKFKYDYNMEFADAFHAQVDKVELYVFDKNGKYLFKQAEEGSALSTGNYLMEVELPVGQYQFMAWAGARDSYDITSLTPGVSTLTDLKLKLKREASLIINKRMETLWYGEVINVNFDGTVHQTETINLIRDTKIVRFGFQS
;
A
#
# COMPACT_ATOMS: atom_id res chain seq x y z
N MET A 1 -18.62 -66.82 -39.09
CA MET A 1 -18.33 -65.78 -38.04
C MET A 1 -19.66 -65.51 -37.35
N ASN A 2 -19.81 -65.89 -36.08
CA ASN A 2 -21.11 -65.84 -35.39
C ASN A 2 -21.47 -64.39 -35.06
N LEU A 3 -22.72 -64.02 -35.33
CA LEU A 3 -23.24 -62.66 -35.08
C LEU A 3 -22.99 -62.17 -33.65
N LYS A 4 -22.98 -63.09 -32.68
CA LYS A 4 -22.66 -62.81 -31.28
C LYS A 4 -21.18 -62.39 -31.07
N SER A 5 -20.26 -62.94 -31.83
CA SER A 5 -18.87 -62.56 -31.80
C SER A 5 -18.63 -61.19 -32.37
N LEU A 6 -19.33 -60.83 -33.46
CA LEU A 6 -19.24 -59.52 -34.10
C LEU A 6 -19.78 -58.41 -33.16
N ILE A 7 -20.90 -58.65 -32.46
CA ILE A 7 -21.46 -57.70 -31.48
C ILE A 7 -20.51 -57.46 -30.31
N CYS A 8 -19.80 -58.54 -29.86
CA CYS A 8 -18.84 -58.41 -28.76
C CYS A 8 -17.62 -57.54 -29.15
N TYR A 9 -17.10 -57.66 -30.37
CA TYR A 9 -15.99 -56.84 -30.85
C TYR A 9 -16.34 -55.39 -31.10
N VAL A 10 -17.56 -55.13 -31.56
CA VAL A 10 -18.10 -53.77 -31.75
C VAL A 10 -18.32 -53.08 -30.39
N ALA A 11 -18.87 -53.79 -29.40
CA ALA A 11 -19.07 -53.25 -28.04
C ALA A 11 -17.71 -52.96 -27.34
N LEU A 12 -16.71 -53.84 -27.53
CA LEU A 12 -15.36 -53.65 -26.99
C LEU A 12 -14.64 -52.43 -27.65
N GLY A 13 -14.86 -52.22 -28.97
CA GLY A 13 -14.28 -51.10 -29.70
C GLY A 13 -14.87 -49.75 -29.26
N ILE A 14 -16.20 -49.72 -28.98
CA ILE A 14 -16.85 -48.50 -28.47
C ILE A 14 -16.42 -48.16 -27.03
N LEU A 15 -16.19 -49.18 -26.20
CA LEU A 15 -15.72 -48.97 -24.82
C LEU A 15 -14.28 -48.43 -24.75
N LEU A 16 -13.43 -48.80 -25.74
CA LEU A 16 -12.04 -48.27 -25.81
C LEU A 16 -11.97 -46.85 -26.37
N MET A 17 -12.95 -46.39 -27.14
CA MET A 17 -13.00 -45.03 -27.64
C MET A 17 -13.57 -44.02 -26.62
N SER A 18 -14.29 -44.49 -25.58
CA SER A 18 -14.88 -43.59 -24.56
C SER A 18 -13.93 -43.21 -23.41
N SER A 19 -12.76 -43.88 -23.31
CA SER A 19 -11.77 -43.60 -22.25
C SER A 19 -10.74 -42.50 -22.56
N GLY A 20 -10.83 -41.88 -23.77
CA GLY A 20 -9.86 -40.87 -24.22
C GLY A 20 -10.26 -39.40 -24.02
N ILE A 21 -11.42 -39.08 -23.42
CA ILE A 21 -11.95 -37.69 -23.43
C ILE A 21 -11.91 -37.02 -22.06
N VAL A 22 -11.36 -37.62 -21.02
CA VAL A 22 -11.31 -37.01 -19.67
C VAL A 22 -9.93 -36.47 -19.24
N ALA A 23 -9.00 -36.30 -20.16
CA ALA A 23 -7.64 -35.82 -19.82
C ALA A 23 -7.34 -34.44 -20.45
N SER A 24 -8.30 -33.51 -20.52
CA SER A 24 -8.04 -32.19 -21.09
C SER A 24 -8.74 -31.05 -20.34
N CYS A 25 -8.72 -31.04 -19.01
CA CYS A 25 -9.26 -29.93 -18.25
C CYS A 25 -8.30 -29.35 -17.18
N ASP A 26 -7.01 -29.72 -17.19
CA ASP A 26 -6.06 -29.21 -16.19
C ASP A 26 -5.10 -28.11 -16.72
N SER A 27 -5.28 -27.66 -17.97
CA SER A 27 -4.35 -26.68 -18.58
C SER A 27 -4.88 -25.25 -18.61
N PHE A 28 -6.02 -24.93 -18.00
CA PHE A 28 -6.61 -23.60 -17.99
C PHE A 28 -6.60 -22.90 -16.62
N ASN A 29 -5.91 -23.44 -15.64
CA ASN A 29 -5.54 -22.66 -14.48
C ASN A 29 -4.21 -21.94 -14.81
N GLU A 30 -4.25 -20.94 -15.69
CA GLU A 30 -3.29 -19.86 -15.61
C GLU A 30 -3.52 -19.22 -14.24
N ASP A 31 -2.52 -19.35 -13.36
CA ASP A 31 -2.47 -18.55 -12.14
C ASP A 31 -2.53 -17.09 -12.58
N LEU A 32 -3.73 -16.51 -12.50
CA LEU A 32 -3.90 -15.08 -12.76
C LEU A 32 -2.97 -14.35 -11.79
N PRO A 33 -2.14 -13.42 -12.26
CA PRO A 33 -1.26 -12.68 -11.39
C PRO A 33 -2.12 -12.04 -10.29
N GLU A 34 -1.69 -12.22 -9.04
CA GLU A 34 -2.37 -11.63 -7.89
C GLU A 34 -2.51 -10.12 -8.11
N CYS A 35 -3.73 -9.63 -8.01
CA CYS A 35 -3.98 -8.21 -8.10
C CYS A 35 -3.31 -7.52 -6.91
N ARG A 36 -2.42 -6.58 -7.18
CA ARG A 36 -1.65 -5.88 -6.14
C ARG A 36 -1.99 -4.41 -6.16
N LEU A 37 -2.22 -3.88 -4.97
CA LEU A 37 -2.32 -2.45 -4.74
C LEU A 37 -1.02 -1.96 -4.11
N SER A 38 -0.41 -0.96 -4.72
CA SER A 38 0.84 -0.36 -4.24
C SER A 38 0.67 1.13 -4.03
N VAL A 39 1.38 1.68 -3.07
CA VAL A 39 1.41 3.11 -2.81
C VAL A 39 2.82 3.64 -3.04
N LYS A 40 2.92 4.63 -3.93
CA LYS A 40 4.11 5.43 -4.16
C LYS A 40 4.02 6.71 -3.35
N PHE A 41 5.09 7.05 -2.65
CA PHE A 41 5.22 8.35 -1.98
C PHE A 41 6.09 9.26 -2.82
N LYS A 42 5.69 10.51 -2.99
CA LYS A 42 6.38 11.50 -3.80
C LYS A 42 6.56 12.79 -3.02
N TYR A 43 7.77 13.33 -3.04
CA TYR A 43 8.08 14.63 -2.46
C TYR A 43 8.74 15.54 -3.51
N ASP A 44 7.95 16.15 -4.39
CA ASP A 44 8.39 17.12 -5.39
C ASP A 44 7.99 18.56 -5.08
N TYR A 45 7.24 18.78 -4.01
CA TYR A 45 6.90 20.11 -3.50
C TYR A 45 8.11 20.70 -2.73
N ASN A 46 9.22 20.85 -3.44
CA ASN A 46 10.49 21.37 -2.93
C ASN A 46 11.09 22.37 -3.92
N MET A 47 12.18 23.04 -3.52
CA MET A 47 12.84 24.07 -4.34
C MET A 47 13.63 23.49 -5.53
N GLU A 48 13.86 22.18 -5.55
CA GLU A 48 14.63 21.51 -6.61
C GLU A 48 13.72 21.02 -7.75
N PHE A 49 12.38 21.09 -7.58
CA PHE A 49 11.37 20.64 -8.54
C PHE A 49 11.57 19.17 -8.99
N ALA A 50 12.18 18.36 -8.15
CA ALA A 50 12.43 16.95 -8.37
C ALA A 50 11.91 16.12 -7.19
N ASP A 51 11.58 14.85 -7.44
CA ASP A 51 11.17 13.93 -6.37
C ASP A 51 12.36 13.62 -5.45
N ALA A 52 12.32 14.18 -4.25
CA ALA A 52 13.34 14.01 -3.22
C ALA A 52 12.93 13.02 -2.13
N PHE A 53 11.87 12.22 -2.32
CA PHE A 53 11.41 11.24 -1.33
C PHE A 53 12.55 10.33 -0.89
N HIS A 54 13.19 9.64 -1.82
CA HIS A 54 14.27 8.67 -1.55
C HIS A 54 15.51 9.29 -0.87
N ALA A 55 15.71 10.59 -1.02
CA ALA A 55 16.87 11.29 -0.47
C ALA A 55 16.62 11.91 0.91
N GLN A 56 15.38 12.17 1.27
CA GLN A 56 15.05 12.94 2.47
C GLN A 56 14.14 12.23 3.46
N VAL A 57 13.35 11.23 3.02
CA VAL A 57 12.41 10.51 3.86
C VAL A 57 12.99 9.14 4.24
N ASP A 58 13.13 8.91 5.53
CA ASP A 58 13.66 7.68 6.10
C ASP A 58 12.66 6.88 6.93
N LYS A 59 11.43 7.41 7.07
CA LYS A 59 10.30 6.77 7.73
C LYS A 59 8.99 7.27 7.14
N VAL A 60 8.07 6.33 6.84
CA VAL A 60 6.72 6.65 6.38
C VAL A 60 5.70 5.75 7.07
N GLU A 61 4.56 6.32 7.43
CA GLU A 61 3.42 5.62 8.01
C GLU A 61 2.19 5.90 7.15
N LEU A 62 1.64 4.85 6.55
CA LEU A 62 0.40 4.88 5.77
C LEU A 62 -0.78 4.49 6.68
N TYR A 63 -1.80 5.31 6.70
CA TYR A 63 -3.06 5.06 7.40
C TYR A 63 -4.15 4.77 6.38
N VAL A 64 -4.82 3.65 6.56
CA VAL A 64 -5.86 3.16 5.67
C VAL A 64 -7.22 3.24 6.34
N PHE A 65 -8.18 3.82 5.63
CA PHE A 65 -9.56 3.99 6.06
C PHE A 65 -10.50 3.40 5.00
N ASP A 66 -11.69 2.95 5.43
CA ASP A 66 -12.75 2.54 4.52
C ASP A 66 -13.39 3.75 3.80
N LYS A 67 -14.33 3.49 2.91
CA LYS A 67 -15.09 4.53 2.17
C LYS A 67 -15.84 5.53 3.05
N ASN A 68 -16.12 5.16 4.31
CA ASN A 68 -16.82 6.00 5.27
C ASN A 68 -15.85 6.75 6.20
N GLY A 69 -14.54 6.67 5.92
CA GLY A 69 -13.50 7.26 6.75
C GLY A 69 -13.25 6.52 8.07
N LYS A 70 -13.67 5.25 8.22
CA LYS A 70 -13.36 4.43 9.39
C LYS A 70 -11.98 3.83 9.24
N TYR A 71 -11.17 3.97 10.29
CA TYR A 71 -9.82 3.42 10.34
C TYR A 71 -9.82 1.90 10.25
N LEU A 72 -9.00 1.36 9.36
CA LEU A 72 -8.80 -0.07 9.18
C LEU A 72 -7.49 -0.51 9.84
N PHE A 73 -6.37 -0.01 9.34
CA PHE A 73 -5.03 -0.33 9.86
C PHE A 73 -4.01 0.73 9.46
N LYS A 74 -2.83 0.59 10.03
CA LYS A 74 -1.63 1.36 9.70
C LYS A 74 -0.53 0.42 9.23
N GLN A 75 0.18 0.82 8.18
CA GLN A 75 1.41 0.18 7.72
C GLN A 75 2.55 1.19 7.76
N ALA A 76 3.74 0.75 8.17
CA ALA A 76 4.90 1.62 8.28
C ALA A 76 6.14 0.97 7.66
N GLU A 77 7.01 1.81 7.11
CA GLU A 77 8.32 1.41 6.62
C GLU A 77 9.37 2.40 7.10
N GLU A 78 10.56 1.92 7.42
CA GLU A 78 11.66 2.72 7.92
C GLU A 78 13.01 2.19 7.42
N GLY A 79 13.92 3.10 7.12
CA GLY A 79 15.31 2.78 6.81
C GLY A 79 15.61 2.67 5.32
N SER A 80 16.57 1.80 4.97
CA SER A 80 17.20 1.75 3.65
C SER A 80 16.26 1.39 2.49
N ALA A 81 15.16 0.71 2.74
CA ALA A 81 14.18 0.38 1.71
C ALA A 81 13.65 1.65 1.02
N LEU A 82 13.42 2.73 1.80
CA LEU A 82 12.89 3.99 1.30
C LEU A 82 13.88 4.76 0.40
N SER A 83 15.17 4.51 0.54
CA SER A 83 16.22 5.22 -0.21
C SER A 83 16.51 4.66 -1.61
N THR A 84 15.80 3.62 -2.05
CA THR A 84 16.07 2.94 -3.32
C THR A 84 15.65 3.71 -4.57
N GLY A 85 14.87 4.78 -4.42
CA GLY A 85 14.31 5.56 -5.54
C GLY A 85 13.09 4.94 -6.23
N ASN A 86 12.87 3.64 -6.06
CA ASN A 86 11.76 2.87 -6.66
C ASN A 86 10.87 2.21 -5.61
N TYR A 87 10.89 2.71 -4.37
CA TYR A 87 10.11 2.13 -3.29
C TYR A 87 8.60 2.22 -3.58
N LEU A 88 7.94 1.09 -3.43
CA LEU A 88 6.48 0.95 -3.47
C LEU A 88 6.05 0.19 -2.21
N MET A 89 5.09 0.72 -1.47
CA MET A 89 4.49 0.05 -0.33
C MET A 89 3.34 -0.82 -0.84
N GLU A 90 3.49 -2.13 -0.80
CA GLU A 90 2.40 -3.05 -1.14
C GLU A 90 1.36 -3.05 -0.02
N VAL A 91 0.09 -2.95 -0.38
CA VAL A 91 -1.03 -2.87 0.55
C VAL A 91 -2.03 -3.98 0.21
N GLU A 92 -2.24 -4.88 1.16
CA GLU A 92 -3.20 -5.98 1.01
C GLU A 92 -4.59 -5.52 1.40
N LEU A 93 -5.49 -5.40 0.43
CA LEU A 93 -6.87 -4.99 0.63
C LEU A 93 -7.80 -5.76 -0.32
N PRO A 94 -9.01 -6.12 0.12
CA PRO A 94 -10.03 -6.59 -0.79
C PRO A 94 -10.47 -5.49 -1.76
N VAL A 95 -11.09 -5.90 -2.87
CA VAL A 95 -11.70 -4.96 -3.82
C VAL A 95 -12.68 -4.04 -3.09
N GLY A 96 -12.55 -2.71 -3.31
CA GLY A 96 -13.35 -1.74 -2.59
C GLY A 96 -12.86 -0.30 -2.72
N GLN A 97 -13.52 0.58 -1.99
CA GLN A 97 -13.19 1.99 -1.93
C GLN A 97 -12.57 2.33 -0.58
N TYR A 98 -11.48 3.10 -0.61
CA TYR A 98 -10.68 3.42 0.55
C TYR A 98 -10.25 4.88 0.55
N GLN A 99 -9.79 5.35 1.71
CA GLN A 99 -9.10 6.62 1.85
C GLN A 99 -7.72 6.34 2.45
N PHE A 100 -6.69 6.89 1.85
CA PHE A 100 -5.32 6.77 2.32
C PHE A 100 -4.79 8.13 2.74
N MET A 101 -3.98 8.13 3.78
CA MET A 101 -3.29 9.30 4.30
C MET A 101 -1.94 8.85 4.86
N ALA A 102 -0.91 9.68 4.74
CA ALA A 102 0.42 9.33 5.23
C ALA A 102 1.02 10.43 6.12
N TRP A 103 1.83 10.00 7.10
CA TRP A 103 2.82 10.83 7.77
C TRP A 103 4.21 10.28 7.48
N ALA A 104 5.18 11.18 7.22
CA ALA A 104 6.56 10.77 7.05
C ALA A 104 7.49 11.56 7.98
N GLY A 105 8.55 10.91 8.46
CA GLY A 105 9.51 11.50 9.39
C GLY A 105 9.02 11.71 10.82
N ALA A 106 7.80 11.28 11.15
CA ALA A 106 7.29 11.40 12.52
C ALA A 106 8.03 10.46 13.47
N ARG A 107 8.76 11.04 14.41
CA ARG A 107 9.59 10.36 15.41
C ARG A 107 9.34 10.93 16.80
N ASP A 108 10.38 10.97 17.63
CA ASP A 108 10.31 11.29 19.06
C ASP A 108 9.77 12.68 19.41
N SER A 109 9.82 13.62 18.47
CA SER A 109 9.26 14.97 18.70
C SER A 109 7.74 15.04 18.54
N TYR A 110 7.12 13.96 18.06
CA TYR A 110 5.70 13.95 17.70
C TYR A 110 4.93 12.83 18.40
N ASP A 111 3.68 13.13 18.74
CA ASP A 111 2.67 12.16 19.18
C ASP A 111 1.58 12.05 18.12
N ILE A 112 1.40 10.85 17.59
CA ILE A 112 0.29 10.53 16.70
C ILE A 112 -0.79 9.82 17.51
N THR A 113 -2.05 10.26 17.35
CA THR A 113 -3.18 9.63 18.03
C THR A 113 -3.26 8.14 17.69
N SER A 114 -3.35 7.30 18.72
CA SER A 114 -3.64 5.88 18.54
C SER A 114 -5.08 5.70 18.05
N LEU A 115 -5.24 5.01 16.94
CA LEU A 115 -6.54 4.74 16.34
C LEU A 115 -6.97 3.30 16.62
N THR A 116 -8.27 3.11 16.80
CA THR A 116 -8.89 1.78 16.99
C THR A 116 -9.60 1.36 15.72
N PRO A 117 -9.24 0.19 15.11
CA PRO A 117 -9.88 -0.31 13.89
C PRO A 117 -11.40 -0.40 14.01
N GLY A 118 -12.11 0.04 12.97
CA GLY A 118 -13.57 0.03 12.89
C GLY A 118 -14.28 1.08 13.77
N VAL A 119 -13.56 1.75 14.69
CA VAL A 119 -14.12 2.74 15.63
C VAL A 119 -13.68 4.14 15.27
N SER A 120 -12.36 4.37 15.26
CA SER A 120 -11.78 5.69 14.95
C SER A 120 -12.02 6.09 13.50
N THR A 121 -12.01 7.39 13.27
CA THR A 121 -12.22 7.99 11.95
C THR A 121 -11.00 8.78 11.50
N LEU A 122 -10.98 9.19 10.23
CA LEU A 122 -9.94 10.05 9.69
C LEU A 122 -9.78 11.35 10.48
N THR A 123 -10.87 11.90 11.02
CA THR A 123 -10.84 13.13 11.83
C THR A 123 -10.21 12.94 13.21
N ASP A 124 -10.09 11.71 13.69
CA ASP A 124 -9.43 11.37 14.95
C ASP A 124 -7.91 11.26 14.81
N LEU A 125 -7.42 11.09 13.56
CA LEU A 125 -5.99 11.04 13.28
C LEU A 125 -5.38 12.44 13.43
N LYS A 126 -4.68 12.66 14.53
CA LYS A 126 -4.02 13.93 14.87
C LYS A 126 -2.57 13.69 15.21
N LEU A 127 -1.73 14.56 14.72
CA LEU A 127 -0.33 14.64 15.11
C LEU A 127 -0.14 15.87 16.00
N LYS A 128 0.53 15.70 17.12
CA LYS A 128 0.84 16.76 18.07
C LYS A 128 2.34 16.80 18.31
N LEU A 129 2.87 18.01 18.45
CA LEU A 129 4.23 18.21 18.91
C LEU A 129 4.32 17.91 20.40
N LYS A 130 5.24 17.03 20.79
CA LYS A 130 5.57 16.80 22.20
C LYS A 130 6.23 18.04 22.78
N ARG A 131 5.66 18.53 23.88
CA ARG A 131 6.20 19.66 24.62
C ARG A 131 6.71 19.16 25.97
N GLU A 132 7.89 19.63 26.36
CA GLU A 132 8.36 19.44 27.72
C GLU A 132 7.53 20.29 28.71
N ALA A 133 7.57 19.95 29.98
CA ALA A 133 6.85 20.68 31.02
C ALA A 133 7.19 22.18 31.07
N SER A 134 8.38 22.55 30.66
CA SER A 134 8.86 23.94 30.53
C SER A 134 8.32 24.69 29.31
N LEU A 135 7.56 24.04 28.43
CA LEU A 135 7.12 24.55 27.11
C LEU A 135 8.28 24.93 26.16
N ILE A 136 9.51 24.56 26.52
CA ILE A 136 10.71 24.83 25.73
C ILE A 136 11.10 23.55 25.00
N ILE A 137 11.43 23.66 23.73
CA ILE A 137 11.99 22.57 22.93
C ILE A 137 13.49 22.83 22.78
N ASN A 138 14.31 22.09 23.52
CA ASN A 138 15.77 22.26 23.54
C ASN A 138 16.51 21.39 22.52
N LYS A 139 15.76 20.63 21.70
CA LYS A 139 16.32 19.75 20.68
C LYS A 139 15.89 20.15 19.29
N ARG A 140 16.70 19.77 18.30
CA ARG A 140 16.28 19.85 16.91
C ARG A 140 15.13 18.87 16.69
N MET A 141 14.03 19.35 16.15
CA MET A 141 12.90 18.51 15.74
C MET A 141 13.25 17.77 14.44
N GLU A 142 12.74 16.57 14.32
CA GLU A 142 12.81 15.79 13.09
C GLU A 142 11.96 16.47 12.01
N THR A 143 12.38 16.30 10.75
CA THR A 143 11.58 16.79 9.63
C THR A 143 10.30 15.98 9.53
N LEU A 144 9.19 16.68 9.33
CA LEU A 144 7.87 16.09 9.20
C LEU A 144 7.30 16.42 7.82
N TRP A 145 6.68 15.41 7.21
CA TRP A 145 5.90 15.55 5.99
C TRP A 145 4.48 15.03 6.21
N TYR A 146 3.55 15.73 5.64
CA TYR A 146 2.13 15.37 5.56
C TYR A 146 1.83 14.85 4.16
N GLY A 147 1.21 13.68 4.06
CA GLY A 147 0.68 13.13 2.82
C GLY A 147 -0.80 13.46 2.68
N GLU A 148 -1.17 14.03 1.55
CA GLU A 148 -2.56 14.37 1.26
C GLU A 148 -3.46 13.14 1.32
N VAL A 149 -4.71 13.36 1.76
CA VAL A 149 -5.73 12.30 1.73
C VAL A 149 -6.11 12.01 0.29
N ILE A 150 -5.96 10.77 -0.13
CA ILE A 150 -6.40 10.31 -1.44
C ILE A 150 -7.54 9.31 -1.31
N ASN A 151 -8.46 9.34 -2.29
CA ASN A 151 -9.50 8.33 -2.42
C ASN A 151 -9.04 7.28 -3.41
N VAL A 152 -9.06 6.03 -3.00
CA VAL A 152 -8.60 4.87 -3.77
C VAL A 152 -9.79 4.00 -4.10
N ASN A 153 -9.95 3.68 -5.38
CA ASN A 153 -10.92 2.69 -5.85
C ASN A 153 -10.15 1.48 -6.37
N PHE A 154 -9.98 0.47 -5.52
CA PHE A 154 -9.28 -0.75 -5.89
C PHE A 154 -10.27 -1.73 -6.51
N ASP A 155 -10.15 -1.98 -7.82
CA ASP A 155 -11.06 -2.84 -8.57
C ASP A 155 -10.55 -4.28 -8.73
N GLY A 156 -9.29 -4.54 -8.39
CA GLY A 156 -8.70 -5.87 -8.40
C GLY A 156 -8.40 -6.43 -9.80
N THR A 157 -8.47 -5.63 -10.86
CA THR A 157 -8.29 -6.12 -12.24
C THR A 157 -6.86 -6.06 -12.75
N VAL A 158 -6.02 -5.21 -12.16
CA VAL A 158 -4.62 -4.98 -12.57
C VAL A 158 -3.75 -4.60 -11.38
N HIS A 159 -2.43 -4.57 -11.59
CA HIS A 159 -1.52 -3.94 -10.62
C HIS A 159 -1.80 -2.44 -10.57
N GLN A 160 -2.43 -2.00 -9.50
CA GLN A 160 -2.77 -0.60 -9.28
C GLN A 160 -1.71 0.07 -8.42
N THR A 161 -1.25 1.25 -8.84
CA THR A 161 -0.34 2.08 -8.05
C THR A 161 -0.96 3.44 -7.81
N GLU A 162 -1.14 3.78 -6.54
CA GLU A 162 -1.62 5.09 -6.12
C GLU A 162 -0.45 5.96 -5.66
N THR A 163 -0.55 7.27 -5.84
CA THR A 163 0.50 8.19 -5.44
C THR A 163 0.00 9.13 -4.35
N ILE A 164 0.74 9.19 -3.24
CA ILE A 164 0.54 10.18 -2.18
C ILE A 164 1.65 11.23 -2.29
N ASN A 165 1.25 12.48 -2.55
CA ASN A 165 2.16 13.61 -2.54
C ASN A 165 2.41 14.05 -1.10
N LEU A 166 3.68 14.19 -0.75
CA LEU A 166 4.13 14.63 0.55
C LEU A 166 4.44 16.11 0.55
N ILE A 167 3.96 16.81 1.55
CA ILE A 167 4.22 18.22 1.78
C ILE A 167 5.02 18.35 3.06
N ARG A 168 6.15 19.04 2.99
CA ARG A 168 6.98 19.27 4.18
C ARG A 168 6.32 20.29 5.10
N ASP A 169 6.07 19.88 6.34
CA ASP A 169 5.36 20.68 7.35
C ASP A 169 6.33 21.46 8.26
N THR A 170 7.61 21.07 8.30
CA THR A 170 8.63 21.71 9.11
C THR A 170 9.59 22.54 8.28
N LYS A 171 9.97 23.74 8.79
CA LYS A 171 11.00 24.61 8.20
C LYS A 171 12.13 24.85 9.17
N ILE A 172 13.35 24.93 8.66
CA ILE A 172 14.55 25.32 9.44
C ILE A 172 14.87 26.76 9.06
N VAL A 173 14.82 27.66 10.04
CA VAL A 173 15.23 29.06 9.88
C VAL A 173 16.53 29.26 10.65
N ARG A 174 17.55 29.83 9.99
CA ARG A 174 18.82 30.19 10.61
C ARG A 174 18.96 31.71 10.63
N PHE A 175 19.24 32.26 11.78
CA PHE A 175 19.56 33.67 11.93
C PHE A 175 21.06 33.83 12.14
N GLY A 176 21.71 34.62 11.30
CA GLY A 176 23.10 35.05 11.49
C GLY A 176 23.11 36.50 11.97
N PHE A 177 23.77 36.75 13.07
CA PHE A 177 24.07 38.11 13.54
C PHE A 177 25.50 38.46 13.15
N GLN A 178 25.67 39.55 12.43
CA GLN A 178 27.00 40.15 12.22
C GLN A 178 27.26 41.15 13.34
N SER A 179 28.36 40.96 14.05
CA SER A 179 28.91 41.91 15.02
C SER A 179 29.87 42.88 14.36
#